data_a3ba28dfef5da3ff63de2c3f99860bb0
#
_entry.id   a3ba28dfef5da3ff63de2c3f99860bb0
#
_cell.length_a   1.000
_cell.length_b   1.000
_cell.length_c   1.000
_cell.angle_alpha   90.00
_cell.angle_beta   90.00
_cell.angle_gamma   90.00
#
_symmetry.space_group_name_H-M   'P 1'
#
loop_
_entity.id
_entity.type
_entity.pdbx_description
1 polymer ?
#
loop_
_entity_poly.entity_id
_entity_poly.type
_entity_poly.pdbx_seq_one_letter_code
_entity_poly.pdbx_strand_id
1 'polypeptide(L)'
;MAGSKEIRNKIKSVENTRKITKAMEMVAASKMRKAQERMRAARPFSEKIRSVAANLSHAHPDYKHPFLQKRESVRNVGVIMVTSDKGLCGGLNTNAMRLMINMIKEWEGANAKVQATAIGNKGLGFLMRYGVPVISQVTGLGDKPHLEKMIGPIKIQLDHFAEGKIDALYLCYTKFVNTMKQETMCEQLLPLSGEKLGAPDSSWDYLYEPDAKTVLDELLERYLESLVYSAVAENIASEQSARMVAMKSASDNAKEVIGDLKLTYNKARQAAITKELSEIVGGAAAV
;
A
#
# COMPACT_ATOMS: atom_id res chain seq x y z
N MET A 1 -10.68 13.57 46.09
CA MET A 1 -11.38 14.22 44.96
C MET A 1 -10.55 14.44 43.69
N ALA A 2 -9.23 14.60 43.75
CA ALA A 2 -8.38 14.75 42.55
C ALA A 2 -8.48 13.55 41.58
N GLY A 3 -8.42 12.30 42.06
CA GLY A 3 -8.44 11.12 41.23
C GLY A 3 -9.75 10.88 40.47
N SER A 4 -10.93 11.23 41.03
CA SER A 4 -12.23 11.04 40.33
C SER A 4 -12.43 12.03 39.16
N LYS A 5 -11.91 13.25 39.29
CA LYS A 5 -11.93 14.27 38.22
C LYS A 5 -11.00 13.85 37.06
N GLU A 6 -9.85 13.30 37.39
CA GLU A 6 -8.90 12.80 36.39
C GLU A 6 -9.48 11.63 35.58
N ILE A 7 -10.08 10.63 36.26
CA ILE A 7 -10.73 9.50 35.60
C ILE A 7 -11.87 9.97 34.69
N ARG A 8 -12.67 10.94 35.14
CA ARG A 8 -13.74 11.52 34.31
C ARG A 8 -13.22 12.19 33.05
N ASN A 9 -12.10 12.94 33.18
CA ASN A 9 -11.45 13.56 32.01
C ASN A 9 -10.92 12.51 31.02
N LYS A 10 -10.36 11.42 31.54
CA LYS A 10 -9.87 10.28 30.73
C LYS A 10 -11.01 9.60 30.00
N ILE A 11 -12.17 9.35 30.65
CA ILE A 11 -13.38 8.84 30.00
C ILE A 11 -13.78 9.74 28.84
N LYS A 12 -13.87 11.04 29.06
CA LYS A 12 -14.24 12.01 28.00
C LYS A 12 -13.26 11.99 26.81
N SER A 13 -11.97 11.88 27.09
CA SER A 13 -10.93 11.78 26.05
C SER A 13 -11.08 10.50 25.22
N VAL A 14 -11.28 9.35 25.86
CA VAL A 14 -11.47 8.07 25.16
C VAL A 14 -12.80 8.05 24.39
N GLU A 15 -13.88 8.67 24.92
CA GLU A 15 -15.14 8.83 24.19
C GLU A 15 -14.97 9.63 22.91
N ASN A 16 -14.17 10.70 22.93
CA ASN A 16 -13.85 11.48 21.73
C ASN A 16 -13.03 10.66 20.74
N THR A 17 -12.03 9.92 21.21
CA THR A 17 -11.23 9.00 20.36
C THR A 17 -12.15 7.97 19.68
N ARG A 18 -13.09 7.36 20.41
CA ARG A 18 -14.06 6.44 19.85
C ARG A 18 -14.92 7.04 18.76
N LYS A 19 -15.40 8.29 18.95
CA LYS A 19 -16.17 8.99 17.92
C LYS A 19 -15.36 9.24 16.65
N ILE A 20 -14.09 9.63 16.81
CA ILE A 20 -13.17 9.88 15.68
C ILE A 20 -12.90 8.57 14.93
N THR A 21 -12.54 7.49 15.64
CA THR A 21 -12.26 6.18 15.00
C THR A 21 -13.48 5.62 14.30
N LYS A 22 -14.70 5.79 14.86
CA LYS A 22 -15.94 5.38 14.21
C LYS A 22 -16.23 6.18 12.94
N ALA A 23 -15.98 7.47 12.95
CA ALA A 23 -16.11 8.31 11.75
C ALA A 23 -15.08 7.90 10.69
N MET A 24 -13.83 7.64 11.07
CA MET A 24 -12.77 7.18 10.15
C MET A 24 -13.10 5.80 9.55
N GLU A 25 -13.68 4.89 10.30
CA GLU A 25 -14.18 3.60 9.80
C GLU A 25 -15.18 3.80 8.65
N MET A 26 -16.19 4.66 8.86
CA MET A 26 -17.21 4.95 7.83
C MET A 26 -16.63 5.61 6.58
N VAL A 27 -15.73 6.56 6.76
CA VAL A 27 -15.03 7.22 5.64
C VAL A 27 -14.19 6.23 4.86
N ALA A 28 -13.43 5.37 5.56
CA ALA A 28 -12.62 4.33 4.92
C ALA A 28 -13.49 3.33 4.14
N ALA A 29 -14.64 2.91 4.67
CA ALA A 29 -15.58 2.04 3.97
C ALA A 29 -16.10 2.67 2.67
N SER A 30 -16.45 3.96 2.67
CA SER A 30 -16.87 4.67 1.47
C SER A 30 -15.76 4.79 0.44
N LYS A 31 -14.53 5.11 0.87
CA LYS A 31 -13.36 5.21 0.00
C LYS A 31 -12.95 3.86 -0.60
N MET A 32 -13.05 2.79 0.18
CA MET A 32 -12.79 1.42 -0.27
C MET A 32 -13.69 1.05 -1.46
N ARG A 33 -14.99 1.31 -1.38
CA ARG A 33 -15.93 1.03 -2.49
C ARG A 33 -15.50 1.75 -3.78
N LYS A 34 -15.19 3.04 -3.69
CA LYS A 34 -14.72 3.82 -4.84
C LYS A 34 -13.38 3.34 -5.38
N ALA A 35 -12.47 2.86 -4.52
CA ALA A 35 -11.20 2.28 -4.95
C ALA A 35 -11.40 0.93 -5.67
N GLN A 36 -12.32 0.09 -5.19
CA GLN A 36 -12.68 -1.16 -5.87
C GLN A 36 -13.32 -0.93 -7.25
N GLU A 37 -14.19 0.07 -7.38
CA GLU A 37 -14.78 0.44 -8.67
C GLU A 37 -13.69 0.83 -9.68
N ARG A 38 -12.71 1.65 -9.26
CA ARG A 38 -11.57 2.03 -10.12
C ARG A 38 -10.68 0.86 -10.48
N MET A 39 -10.36 0.00 -9.51
CA MET A 39 -9.58 -1.22 -9.76
C MET A 39 -10.26 -2.11 -10.81
N ARG A 40 -11.59 -2.29 -10.71
CA ARG A 40 -12.36 -3.05 -11.71
C ARG A 40 -12.38 -2.36 -13.07
N ALA A 41 -12.49 -1.04 -13.11
CA ALA A 41 -12.47 -0.28 -14.36
C ALA A 41 -11.10 -0.30 -15.07
N ALA A 42 -9.99 -0.46 -14.36
CA ALA A 42 -8.66 -0.53 -14.94
C ALA A 42 -8.32 -1.90 -15.56
N ARG A 43 -8.93 -2.99 -15.09
CA ARG A 43 -8.64 -4.37 -15.53
C ARG A 43 -8.80 -4.59 -17.02
N PRO A 44 -9.94 -4.22 -17.68
CA PRO A 44 -10.13 -4.47 -19.10
C PRO A 44 -9.06 -3.83 -19.99
N PHE A 45 -8.58 -2.64 -19.61
CA PHE A 45 -7.52 -1.94 -20.32
C PHE A 45 -6.19 -2.71 -20.23
N SER A 46 -5.78 -3.12 -19.04
CA SER A 46 -4.56 -3.91 -18.84
C SER A 46 -4.60 -5.26 -19.54
N GLU A 47 -5.76 -5.93 -19.54
CA GLU A 47 -5.97 -7.21 -20.24
C GLU A 47 -5.86 -7.03 -21.76
N LYS A 48 -6.47 -5.99 -22.32
CA LYS A 48 -6.41 -5.72 -23.77
C LYS A 48 -5.01 -5.35 -24.25
N ILE A 49 -4.30 -4.47 -23.54
CA ILE A 49 -2.90 -4.15 -23.89
C ILE A 49 -2.04 -5.40 -23.81
N ARG A 50 -2.20 -6.24 -22.77
CA ARG A 50 -1.48 -7.50 -22.66
C ARG A 50 -1.72 -8.42 -23.85
N SER A 51 -2.98 -8.59 -24.26
CA SER A 51 -3.36 -9.42 -25.41
C SER A 51 -2.73 -8.91 -26.70
N VAL A 52 -2.78 -7.60 -26.96
CA VAL A 52 -2.17 -7.00 -28.16
C VAL A 52 -0.63 -7.15 -28.12
N ALA A 53 0.01 -6.91 -26.96
CA ALA A 53 1.45 -7.07 -26.81
C ALA A 53 1.89 -8.55 -27.01
N ALA A 54 1.07 -9.50 -26.54
CA ALA A 54 1.31 -10.94 -26.77
C ALA A 54 1.26 -11.28 -28.26
N ASN A 55 0.20 -10.85 -28.96
CA ASN A 55 0.03 -11.09 -30.39
C ASN A 55 1.21 -10.51 -31.18
N LEU A 56 1.58 -9.25 -30.91
CA LEU A 56 2.64 -8.56 -31.61
C LEU A 56 4.03 -9.19 -31.37
N SER A 57 4.30 -9.60 -30.14
CA SER A 57 5.56 -10.28 -29.78
C SER A 57 5.69 -11.66 -30.47
N HIS A 58 4.56 -12.36 -30.71
CA HIS A 58 4.54 -13.62 -31.44
C HIS A 58 4.62 -13.46 -32.97
N ALA A 59 3.99 -12.40 -33.50
CA ALA A 59 4.02 -12.11 -34.96
C ALA A 59 5.40 -11.69 -35.45
N HIS A 60 6.20 -11.05 -34.59
CA HIS A 60 7.53 -10.54 -34.93
C HIS A 60 8.64 -11.11 -34.00
N PRO A 61 8.96 -12.40 -34.08
CA PRO A 61 9.93 -13.05 -33.19
C PRO A 61 11.36 -12.57 -33.40
N ASP A 62 11.67 -12.00 -34.56
CA ASP A 62 13.00 -11.47 -34.90
C ASP A 62 13.31 -10.17 -34.15
N TYR A 63 12.29 -9.43 -33.72
CA TYR A 63 12.47 -8.20 -32.95
C TYR A 63 12.53 -8.49 -31.45
N LYS A 64 13.72 -8.37 -30.87
CA LYS A 64 13.94 -8.56 -29.44
C LYS A 64 13.92 -7.21 -28.72
N HIS A 65 12.74 -6.81 -28.24
CA HIS A 65 12.62 -5.61 -27.40
C HIS A 65 13.47 -5.75 -26.12
N PRO A 66 14.20 -4.68 -25.66
CA PRO A 66 15.00 -4.73 -24.42
C PRO A 66 14.25 -5.28 -23.21
N PHE A 67 12.96 -4.97 -23.06
CA PHE A 67 12.13 -5.42 -21.94
C PHE A 67 11.82 -6.93 -21.95
N LEU A 68 12.04 -7.62 -23.06
CA LEU A 68 11.83 -9.07 -23.19
C LEU A 68 13.14 -9.86 -22.99
N GLN A 69 14.29 -9.17 -23.03
CA GLN A 69 15.59 -9.82 -22.95
C GLN A 69 15.96 -10.17 -21.52
N LYS A 70 16.13 -11.46 -21.25
CA LYS A 70 16.60 -11.95 -19.96
C LYS A 70 18.12 -11.71 -19.87
N ARG A 71 18.57 -11.10 -18.76
CA ARG A 71 19.99 -10.91 -18.46
C ARG A 71 20.59 -12.19 -17.93
N GLU A 72 21.85 -12.48 -18.28
CA GLU A 72 22.58 -13.66 -17.81
C GLU A 72 22.89 -13.60 -16.31
N SER A 73 23.16 -12.40 -15.79
CA SER A 73 23.43 -12.16 -14.38
C SER A 73 22.68 -10.92 -13.90
N VAL A 74 22.14 -10.98 -12.68
CA VAL A 74 21.46 -9.85 -12.03
C VAL A 74 22.41 -9.24 -11.00
N ARG A 75 22.96 -8.08 -11.32
CA ARG A 75 23.88 -7.32 -10.45
C ARG A 75 23.24 -6.04 -9.91
N ASN A 76 22.28 -5.47 -10.62
CA ASN A 76 21.60 -4.26 -10.24
C ASN A 76 20.08 -4.50 -10.33
N VAL A 77 19.39 -4.23 -9.25
CA VAL A 77 17.94 -4.44 -9.13
C VAL A 77 17.23 -3.11 -8.94
N GLY A 78 16.24 -2.84 -9.78
CA GLY A 78 15.29 -1.76 -9.59
C GLY A 78 14.06 -2.26 -8.84
N VAL A 79 13.51 -1.44 -7.95
CA VAL A 79 12.27 -1.75 -7.24
C VAL A 79 11.33 -0.56 -7.26
N ILE A 80 10.08 -0.80 -7.63
CA ILE A 80 8.98 0.14 -7.42
C ILE A 80 8.23 -0.30 -6.18
N MET A 81 8.34 0.47 -5.09
CA MET A 81 7.68 0.16 -3.83
C MET A 81 6.42 1.02 -3.65
N VAL A 82 5.26 0.37 -3.63
CA VAL A 82 3.97 1.03 -3.44
C VAL A 82 3.52 0.90 -1.98
N THR A 83 3.24 2.04 -1.35
CA THR A 83 2.77 2.14 0.03
C THR A 83 1.72 3.24 0.17
N SER A 84 1.17 3.41 1.36
CA SER A 84 0.27 4.53 1.63
C SER A 84 1.00 5.83 1.97
N ASP A 85 0.34 6.95 1.73
CA ASP A 85 0.82 8.26 2.22
C ASP A 85 0.56 8.43 3.71
N LYS A 86 -0.56 7.91 4.22
CA LYS A 86 -1.03 8.08 5.60
C LYS A 86 -1.01 6.76 6.34
N GLY A 87 -0.85 6.81 7.66
CA GLY A 87 -0.92 5.63 8.53
C GLY A 87 -2.36 5.23 8.90
N LEU A 88 -2.48 4.58 10.06
CA LEU A 88 -3.73 4.08 10.64
C LEU A 88 -4.43 3.00 9.78
N CYS A 89 -3.68 2.27 9.00
CA CYS A 89 -4.12 1.14 8.16
C CYS A 89 -3.61 -0.21 8.70
N GLY A 90 -3.54 -0.36 10.02
CA GLY A 90 -3.06 -1.59 10.66
C GLY A 90 -1.62 -1.92 10.27
N GLY A 91 -1.37 -3.20 9.98
CA GLY A 91 -0.06 -3.73 9.60
C GLY A 91 0.32 -3.60 8.13
N LEU A 92 -0.51 -2.99 7.27
CA LEU A 92 -0.32 -2.96 5.82
C LEU A 92 1.07 -2.50 5.40
N ASN A 93 1.47 -1.29 5.81
CA ASN A 93 2.80 -0.76 5.47
C ASN A 93 3.94 -1.54 6.14
N THR A 94 3.75 -1.99 7.37
CA THR A 94 4.76 -2.77 8.11
C THR A 94 5.03 -4.10 7.42
N ASN A 95 4.01 -4.75 6.89
CA ASN A 95 4.16 -5.99 6.13
C ASN A 95 4.89 -5.75 4.80
N ALA A 96 4.57 -4.66 4.09
CA ALA A 96 5.29 -4.27 2.88
C ALA A 96 6.77 -3.98 3.14
N MET A 97 7.07 -3.25 4.22
CA MET A 97 8.45 -2.96 4.63
C MET A 97 9.21 -4.22 5.04
N ARG A 98 8.56 -5.15 5.75
CA ARG A 98 9.17 -6.44 6.13
C ARG A 98 9.51 -7.28 4.91
N LEU A 99 8.58 -7.41 3.95
CA LEU A 99 8.84 -8.11 2.69
C LEU A 99 10.02 -7.47 1.95
N MET A 100 10.04 -6.15 1.84
CA MET A 100 11.10 -5.41 1.18
C MET A 100 12.47 -5.64 1.83
N ILE A 101 12.55 -5.65 3.17
CA ILE A 101 13.81 -5.96 3.90
C ILE A 101 14.31 -7.36 3.53
N ASN A 102 13.43 -8.35 3.52
CA ASN A 102 13.83 -9.71 3.19
C ASN A 102 14.38 -9.80 1.78
N MET A 103 13.71 -9.18 0.81
CA MET A 103 14.15 -9.17 -0.59
C MET A 103 15.46 -8.42 -0.78
N ILE A 104 15.65 -7.27 -0.11
CA ILE A 104 16.92 -6.53 -0.16
C ILE A 104 18.06 -7.42 0.36
N LYS A 105 17.86 -8.10 1.49
CA LYS A 105 18.88 -9.02 2.05
C LYS A 105 19.22 -10.18 1.11
N GLU A 106 18.22 -10.73 0.42
CA GLU A 106 18.43 -11.79 -0.59
C GLU A 106 19.27 -11.27 -1.75
N TRP A 107 18.96 -10.08 -2.28
CA TRP A 107 19.72 -9.48 -3.38
C TRP A 107 21.13 -9.05 -2.95
N GLU A 108 21.29 -8.45 -1.78
CA GLU A 108 22.60 -8.11 -1.22
C GLU A 108 23.45 -9.36 -0.97
N GLY A 109 22.84 -10.46 -0.49
CA GLY A 109 23.50 -11.77 -0.35
C GLY A 109 23.95 -12.36 -1.69
N ALA A 110 23.29 -12.00 -2.79
CA ALA A 110 23.68 -12.32 -4.16
C ALA A 110 24.63 -11.27 -4.78
N ASN A 111 25.18 -10.35 -4.00
CA ASN A 111 26.02 -9.21 -4.44
C ASN A 111 25.32 -8.26 -5.44
N ALA A 112 24.00 -8.17 -5.41
CA ALA A 112 23.25 -7.25 -6.24
C ALA A 112 23.00 -5.91 -5.50
N LYS A 113 23.17 -4.80 -6.22
CA LYS A 113 22.84 -3.46 -5.73
C LYS A 113 21.38 -3.17 -6.00
N VAL A 114 20.71 -2.52 -5.03
CA VAL A 114 19.29 -2.18 -5.11
C VAL A 114 19.12 -0.68 -5.25
N GLN A 115 18.28 -0.25 -6.18
CA GLN A 115 17.77 1.12 -6.28
C GLN A 115 16.24 1.11 -6.29
N ALA A 116 15.61 2.15 -5.77
CA ALA A 116 14.17 2.15 -5.60
C ALA A 116 13.48 3.39 -6.17
N THR A 117 12.24 3.19 -6.62
CA THR A 117 11.23 4.23 -6.81
C THR A 117 10.19 4.09 -5.72
N ALA A 118 9.92 5.17 -4.99
CA ALA A 118 8.95 5.16 -3.92
C ALA A 118 7.62 5.76 -4.38
N ILE A 119 6.54 4.99 -4.25
CA ILE A 119 5.16 5.47 -4.41
C ILE A 119 4.50 5.45 -3.03
N GLY A 120 4.23 6.65 -2.48
CA GLY A 120 3.68 6.82 -1.14
C GLY A 120 4.72 7.17 -0.08
N ASN A 121 4.30 8.02 0.84
CA ASN A 121 5.18 8.67 1.83
C ASN A 121 5.77 7.68 2.85
N LYS A 122 5.03 6.60 3.18
CA LYS A 122 5.49 5.61 4.17
C LYS A 122 6.66 4.78 3.66
N GLY A 123 6.61 4.37 2.38
CA GLY A 123 7.71 3.66 1.71
C GLY A 123 8.93 4.55 1.51
N LEU A 124 8.71 5.80 1.08
CA LEU A 124 9.80 6.77 0.92
C LEU A 124 10.59 6.94 2.22
N GLY A 125 9.92 7.26 3.32
CA GLY A 125 10.59 7.44 4.60
C GLY A 125 11.25 6.17 5.15
N PHE A 126 10.76 5.00 4.77
CA PHE A 126 11.38 3.72 5.09
C PHE A 126 12.67 3.50 4.28
N LEU A 127 12.60 3.61 2.95
CA LEU A 127 13.75 3.40 2.04
C LEU A 127 14.91 4.33 2.36
N MET A 128 14.62 5.61 2.60
CA MET A 128 15.63 6.59 3.00
C MET A 128 16.32 6.23 4.32
N ARG A 129 15.56 5.75 5.33
CA ARG A 129 16.14 5.34 6.61
C ARG A 129 16.92 4.03 6.52
N TYR A 130 16.54 3.16 5.63
CA TYR A 130 17.24 1.89 5.40
C TYR A 130 18.51 2.08 4.56
N GLY A 131 18.68 3.24 3.91
CA GLY A 131 19.85 3.57 3.10
C GLY A 131 19.76 3.09 1.64
N VAL A 132 18.59 2.70 1.15
CA VAL A 132 18.38 2.33 -0.26
C VAL A 132 18.33 3.60 -1.11
N PRO A 133 19.14 3.70 -2.18
CA PRO A 133 19.08 4.80 -3.11
C PRO A 133 17.70 4.96 -3.75
N VAL A 134 17.01 6.07 -3.47
CA VAL A 134 15.71 6.41 -4.07
C VAL A 134 15.97 7.32 -5.27
N ILE A 135 15.78 6.80 -6.48
CA ILE A 135 16.04 7.53 -7.73
C ILE A 135 14.85 8.35 -8.21
N SER A 136 13.65 7.98 -7.80
CA SER A 136 12.43 8.73 -8.09
C SER A 136 11.36 8.47 -7.03
N GLN A 137 10.41 9.42 -6.92
CA GLN A 137 9.36 9.30 -5.91
C GLN A 137 8.06 9.97 -6.35
N VAL A 138 6.94 9.42 -5.87
CA VAL A 138 5.61 10.02 -5.98
C VAL A 138 4.94 9.96 -4.62
N THR A 139 4.51 11.10 -4.11
CA THR A 139 3.77 11.20 -2.86
C THR A 139 2.52 12.05 -3.04
N GLY A 140 1.55 11.92 -2.13
CA GLY A 140 0.35 12.74 -2.20
C GLY A 140 -0.61 12.38 -3.33
N LEU A 141 -0.61 11.12 -3.82
CA LEU A 141 -1.55 10.66 -4.85
C LEU A 141 -3.02 10.73 -4.41
N GLY A 142 -3.25 10.68 -3.09
CA GLY A 142 -4.58 10.71 -2.51
C GLY A 142 -5.43 9.49 -2.84
N ASP A 143 -6.75 9.66 -2.82
CA ASP A 143 -7.69 8.56 -3.07
C ASP A 143 -7.94 8.29 -4.56
N LYS A 144 -7.51 9.22 -5.44
CA LYS A 144 -7.63 9.12 -6.90
C LYS A 144 -6.23 9.20 -7.52
N PRO A 145 -5.59 8.05 -7.75
CA PRO A 145 -4.30 8.07 -8.41
C PRO A 145 -4.50 8.54 -9.86
N HIS A 146 -3.71 9.52 -10.28
CA HIS A 146 -3.63 9.99 -11.65
C HIS A 146 -2.39 9.37 -12.29
N LEU A 147 -2.57 8.65 -13.40
CA LEU A 147 -1.48 7.99 -14.13
C LEU A 147 -0.38 9.00 -14.52
N GLU A 148 -0.77 10.18 -14.98
CA GLU A 148 0.14 11.27 -15.41
C GLU A 148 1.22 11.61 -14.36
N LYS A 149 0.88 11.56 -13.06
CA LYS A 149 1.83 11.81 -11.98
C LYS A 149 2.82 10.68 -11.75
N MET A 150 2.49 9.47 -12.22
CA MET A 150 3.28 8.27 -12.01
C MET A 150 4.17 7.94 -13.20
N ILE A 151 3.78 8.36 -14.41
CA ILE A 151 4.52 8.06 -15.67
C ILE A 151 5.99 8.44 -15.53
N GLY A 152 6.31 9.69 -15.15
CA GLY A 152 7.68 10.16 -15.04
C GLY A 152 8.56 9.30 -14.14
N PRO A 153 8.19 9.10 -12.86
CA PRO A 153 8.91 8.23 -11.94
C PRO A 153 9.02 6.75 -12.38
N ILE A 154 7.99 6.21 -13.04
CA ILE A 154 8.05 4.85 -13.61
C ILE A 154 9.04 4.81 -14.76
N LYS A 155 8.96 5.78 -15.66
CA LYS A 155 9.81 5.87 -16.84
C LYS A 155 11.30 5.87 -16.49
N ILE A 156 11.72 6.54 -15.42
CA ILE A 156 13.11 6.51 -14.96
C ILE A 156 13.61 5.08 -14.73
N GLN A 157 12.79 4.20 -14.13
CA GLN A 157 13.17 2.81 -13.94
C GLN A 157 13.19 2.01 -15.26
N LEU A 158 12.23 2.28 -16.15
CA LEU A 158 12.18 1.64 -17.46
C LEU A 158 13.40 2.04 -18.33
N ASP A 159 13.77 3.32 -18.33
CA ASP A 159 14.95 3.83 -19.03
C ASP A 159 16.23 3.21 -18.45
N HIS A 160 16.35 3.09 -17.11
CA HIS A 160 17.48 2.44 -16.46
C HIS A 160 17.60 0.96 -16.84
N PHE A 161 16.49 0.27 -17.05
CA PHE A 161 16.49 -1.11 -17.53
C PHE A 161 16.90 -1.18 -19.01
N ALA A 162 16.36 -0.33 -19.87
CA ALA A 162 16.70 -0.26 -21.29
C ALA A 162 18.17 0.06 -21.51
N GLU A 163 18.73 0.98 -20.73
CA GLU A 163 20.15 1.38 -20.75
C GLU A 163 21.10 0.37 -20.09
N GLY A 164 20.58 -0.71 -19.49
CA GLY A 164 21.38 -1.73 -18.80
C GLY A 164 21.96 -1.29 -17.45
N LYS A 165 21.44 -0.21 -16.85
CA LYS A 165 21.79 0.23 -15.49
C LYS A 165 21.22 -0.67 -14.42
N ILE A 166 20.08 -1.33 -14.69
CA ILE A 166 19.49 -2.39 -13.89
C ILE A 166 19.22 -3.60 -14.76
N ASP A 167 19.28 -4.77 -14.15
CA ASP A 167 19.15 -6.08 -14.80
C ASP A 167 17.76 -6.70 -14.57
N ALA A 168 17.09 -6.28 -13.51
CA ALA A 168 15.72 -6.68 -13.18
C ALA A 168 14.96 -5.53 -12.52
N LEU A 169 13.65 -5.46 -12.74
CA LEU A 169 12.75 -4.50 -12.11
C LEU A 169 11.63 -5.27 -11.40
N TYR A 170 11.42 -4.95 -10.14
CA TYR A 170 10.36 -5.54 -9.31
C TYR A 170 9.33 -4.50 -8.88
N LEU A 171 8.08 -4.95 -8.74
CA LEU A 171 6.97 -4.16 -8.22
C LEU A 171 6.48 -4.78 -6.91
N CYS A 172 6.66 -4.05 -5.81
CA CYS A 172 6.23 -4.47 -4.49
C CYS A 172 5.01 -3.64 -4.05
N TYR A 173 3.89 -4.31 -3.81
CA TYR A 173 2.62 -3.68 -3.45
C TYR A 173 1.75 -4.61 -2.60
N THR A 174 0.61 -4.11 -2.12
CA THR A 174 -0.36 -4.94 -1.39
C THR A 174 -1.60 -5.18 -2.25
N LYS A 175 -1.76 -6.43 -2.67
CA LYS A 175 -2.89 -6.92 -3.45
C LYS A 175 -4.15 -6.96 -2.62
N PHE A 176 -5.25 -6.52 -3.18
CA PHE A 176 -6.57 -6.61 -2.57
C PHE A 176 -7.21 -7.98 -2.89
N VAL A 177 -7.34 -8.84 -1.89
CA VAL A 177 -8.04 -10.13 -2.01
C VAL A 177 -9.51 -9.96 -1.64
N ASN A 178 -9.76 -9.48 -0.42
CA ASN A 178 -11.08 -9.13 0.08
C ASN A 178 -10.95 -8.12 1.24
N THR A 179 -12.08 -7.72 1.81
CA THR A 179 -12.12 -6.73 2.89
C THR A 179 -11.31 -7.15 4.14
N MET A 180 -11.18 -8.44 4.41
CA MET A 180 -10.46 -8.95 5.59
C MET A 180 -9.03 -9.37 5.27
N LYS A 181 -8.72 -9.68 4.01
CA LYS A 181 -7.43 -10.22 3.59
C LYS A 181 -6.80 -9.34 2.51
N GLN A 182 -5.62 -8.82 2.81
CA GLN A 182 -4.73 -8.13 1.90
C GLN A 182 -3.39 -8.87 1.90
N GLU A 183 -2.85 -9.11 0.72
CA GLU A 183 -1.59 -9.84 0.55
C GLU A 183 -0.52 -8.92 0.01
N THR A 184 0.54 -8.75 0.77
CA THR A 184 1.72 -8.03 0.30
C THR A 184 2.54 -8.96 -0.58
N MET A 185 2.86 -8.49 -1.78
CA MET A 185 3.63 -9.24 -2.75
C MET A 185 4.66 -8.37 -3.44
N CYS A 186 5.67 -9.02 -3.96
CA CYS A 186 6.65 -8.42 -4.84
C CYS A 186 6.80 -9.31 -6.06
N GLU A 187 6.53 -8.75 -7.24
CA GLU A 187 6.59 -9.48 -8.49
C GLU A 187 7.55 -8.82 -9.46
N GLN A 188 8.22 -9.61 -10.25
CA GLN A 188 9.13 -9.11 -11.27
C GLN A 188 8.32 -8.47 -12.40
N LEU A 189 8.61 -7.20 -12.71
CA LEU A 189 8.06 -6.51 -13.88
C LEU A 189 8.93 -6.75 -15.12
N LEU A 190 10.24 -6.59 -14.97
CA LEU A 190 11.21 -6.76 -16.06
C LEU A 190 12.33 -7.70 -15.66
N PRO A 191 12.84 -8.50 -16.60
CA PRO A 191 12.33 -8.69 -17.96
C PRO A 191 10.93 -9.34 -17.98
N LEU A 192 10.13 -8.99 -18.97
CA LEU A 192 8.84 -9.62 -19.22
C LEU A 192 9.07 -11.06 -19.69
N SER A 193 8.50 -12.03 -18.98
CA SER A 193 8.50 -13.41 -19.47
C SER A 193 7.36 -13.61 -20.48
N GLY A 194 7.58 -14.43 -21.51
CA GLY A 194 6.56 -14.82 -22.47
C GLY A 194 5.32 -15.43 -21.80
N GLU A 195 5.51 -16.13 -20.67
CA GLU A 195 4.41 -16.67 -19.86
C GLU A 195 3.51 -15.58 -19.26
N LYS A 196 4.07 -14.41 -18.91
CA LYS A 196 3.29 -13.27 -18.39
C LYS A 196 2.49 -12.58 -19.46
N LEU A 197 3.01 -12.50 -20.68
CA LEU A 197 2.25 -12.00 -21.83
C LEU A 197 1.13 -12.97 -22.21
N GLY A 198 1.38 -14.27 -22.05
CA GLY A 198 0.43 -15.35 -22.39
C GLY A 198 0.48 -15.72 -23.88
N ALA A 199 -0.33 -16.70 -24.25
CA ALA A 199 -0.52 -17.06 -25.66
C ALA A 199 -1.35 -15.98 -26.38
N PRO A 200 -1.13 -15.76 -27.68
CA PRO A 200 -1.95 -14.86 -28.47
C PRO A 200 -3.41 -15.36 -28.52
N ASP A 201 -4.36 -14.44 -28.36
CA ASP A 201 -5.79 -14.76 -28.39
C ASP A 201 -6.29 -15.13 -29.80
N SER A 202 -5.50 -14.84 -30.83
CA SER A 202 -5.86 -15.06 -32.23
C SER A 202 -4.63 -15.32 -33.11
N SER A 203 -4.82 -16.04 -34.21
CA SER A 203 -3.78 -16.35 -35.21
C SER A 203 -3.64 -15.29 -36.31
N TRP A 204 -4.42 -14.21 -36.25
CA TRP A 204 -4.37 -13.13 -37.23
C TRP A 204 -3.50 -11.96 -36.73
N ASP A 205 -2.83 -11.30 -37.68
CA ASP A 205 -1.97 -10.17 -37.41
C ASP A 205 -2.70 -8.83 -37.64
N TYR A 206 -2.17 -7.76 -37.03
CA TYR A 206 -2.71 -6.41 -37.13
C TYR A 206 -1.99 -5.64 -38.24
N LEU A 207 -2.65 -4.62 -38.79
CA LEU A 207 -1.98 -3.59 -39.57
C LEU A 207 -1.35 -2.59 -38.60
N TYR A 208 -0.05 -2.39 -38.70
CA TYR A 208 0.72 -1.49 -37.83
C TYR A 208 1.08 -0.20 -38.54
N GLU A 209 0.78 0.93 -37.95
CA GLU A 209 1.17 2.26 -38.42
C GLU A 209 1.91 3.01 -37.31
N PRO A 210 3.13 3.54 -37.52
CA PRO A 210 3.87 3.53 -38.78
C PRO A 210 4.56 2.21 -39.10
N ASP A 211 4.99 1.43 -38.09
CA ASP A 211 5.63 0.12 -38.21
C ASP A 211 5.46 -0.70 -36.95
N ALA A 212 5.60 -2.02 -37.04
CA ALA A 212 5.39 -2.96 -35.94
C ALA A 212 6.34 -2.74 -34.75
N LYS A 213 7.57 -2.29 -35.01
CA LYS A 213 8.59 -2.05 -33.98
C LYS A 213 8.20 -0.87 -33.10
N THR A 214 7.91 0.28 -33.68
CA THR A 214 7.51 1.51 -32.97
C THR A 214 6.24 1.25 -32.14
N VAL A 215 5.26 0.54 -32.74
CA VAL A 215 4.03 0.18 -32.02
C VAL A 215 4.31 -0.75 -30.84
N LEU A 216 5.20 -1.74 -31.00
CA LEU A 216 5.54 -2.65 -29.90
C LEU A 216 6.26 -1.92 -28.75
N ASP A 217 7.18 -1.02 -29.07
CA ASP A 217 7.92 -0.23 -28.10
C ASP A 217 6.95 0.60 -27.22
N GLU A 218 6.02 1.34 -27.86
CA GLU A 218 5.01 2.13 -27.15
C GLU A 218 4.04 1.25 -26.36
N LEU A 219 3.57 0.12 -26.94
CA LEU A 219 2.65 -0.79 -26.27
C LEU A 219 3.25 -1.40 -25.01
N LEU A 220 4.51 -1.83 -25.03
CA LEU A 220 5.17 -2.41 -23.87
C LEU A 220 5.37 -1.39 -22.75
N GLU A 221 5.73 -0.14 -23.08
CA GLU A 221 5.77 0.94 -22.10
C GLU A 221 4.39 1.17 -21.46
N ARG A 222 3.34 1.31 -22.28
CA ARG A 222 1.95 1.50 -21.79
C ARG A 222 1.45 0.32 -20.98
N TYR A 223 1.84 -0.89 -21.34
CA TYR A 223 1.52 -2.09 -20.58
C TYR A 223 2.13 -2.03 -19.18
N LEU A 224 3.41 -1.72 -19.06
CA LEU A 224 4.10 -1.60 -17.78
C LEU A 224 3.53 -0.46 -16.91
N GLU A 225 3.25 0.70 -17.50
CA GLU A 225 2.56 1.80 -16.82
C GLU A 225 1.20 1.37 -16.27
N SER A 226 0.42 0.60 -17.06
CA SER A 226 -0.88 0.11 -16.66
C SER A 226 -0.80 -0.93 -15.54
N LEU A 227 0.24 -1.78 -15.52
CA LEU A 227 0.48 -2.73 -14.42
C LEU A 227 0.78 -2.00 -13.12
N VAL A 228 1.66 -1.00 -13.16
CA VAL A 228 1.97 -0.19 -11.96
C VAL A 228 0.74 0.59 -11.50
N TYR A 229 -0.03 1.17 -12.41
CA TYR A 229 -1.29 1.84 -12.06
C TYR A 229 -2.29 0.89 -11.39
N SER A 230 -2.44 -0.32 -11.91
CA SER A 230 -3.31 -1.35 -11.34
C SER A 230 -2.85 -1.75 -9.93
N ALA A 231 -1.55 -1.92 -9.73
CA ALA A 231 -0.97 -2.22 -8.42
C ALA A 231 -1.20 -1.07 -7.41
N VAL A 232 -1.08 0.18 -7.84
CA VAL A 232 -1.38 1.35 -7.02
C VAL A 232 -2.87 1.39 -6.66
N ALA A 233 -3.77 1.12 -7.61
CA ALA A 233 -5.21 1.07 -7.36
C ALA A 233 -5.58 -0.06 -6.38
N GLU A 234 -4.97 -1.24 -6.52
CA GLU A 234 -5.12 -2.35 -5.57
C GLU A 234 -4.58 -2.01 -4.18
N ASN A 235 -3.42 -1.36 -4.12
CA ASN A 235 -2.85 -0.93 -2.85
C ASN A 235 -3.73 0.10 -2.13
N ILE A 236 -4.35 1.04 -2.85
CA ILE A 236 -5.30 2.00 -2.29
C ILE A 236 -6.56 1.27 -1.76
N ALA A 237 -7.09 0.30 -2.48
CA ALA A 237 -8.22 -0.51 -2.02
C ALA A 237 -7.86 -1.30 -0.75
N SER A 238 -6.69 -1.90 -0.72
CA SER A 238 -6.11 -2.60 0.43
C SER A 238 -5.91 -1.68 1.62
N GLU A 239 -5.39 -0.47 1.40
CA GLU A 239 -5.18 0.56 2.42
C GLU A 239 -6.50 0.98 3.08
N GLN A 240 -7.54 1.28 2.29
CA GLN A 240 -8.82 1.70 2.84
C GLN A 240 -9.53 0.55 3.57
N SER A 241 -9.40 -0.67 3.08
CA SER A 241 -9.91 -1.87 3.75
C SER A 241 -9.23 -2.11 5.10
N ALA A 242 -7.90 -2.13 5.12
CA ALA A 242 -7.12 -2.30 6.34
C ALA A 242 -7.39 -1.17 7.36
N ARG A 243 -7.54 0.07 6.88
CA ARG A 243 -7.92 1.21 7.72
C ARG A 243 -9.31 1.05 8.31
N MET A 244 -10.29 0.61 7.54
CA MET A 244 -11.64 0.35 8.02
C MET A 244 -11.64 -0.68 9.16
N VAL A 245 -10.96 -1.81 8.99
CA VAL A 245 -10.83 -2.86 10.00
C VAL A 245 -10.10 -2.36 11.24
N ALA A 246 -8.98 -1.66 11.07
CA ALA A 246 -8.19 -1.10 12.18
C ALA A 246 -8.99 -0.07 12.98
N MET A 247 -9.75 0.80 12.32
CA MET A 247 -10.57 1.82 12.99
C MET A 247 -11.78 1.20 13.70
N LYS A 248 -12.37 0.13 13.15
CA LYS A 248 -13.40 -0.64 13.85
C LYS A 248 -12.86 -1.22 15.13
N SER A 249 -11.74 -1.95 15.07
CA SER A 249 -11.11 -2.53 16.26
C SER A 249 -10.73 -1.45 17.29
N ALA A 250 -10.20 -0.32 16.86
CA ALA A 250 -9.89 0.79 17.74
C ALA A 250 -11.12 1.40 18.43
N SER A 251 -12.26 1.47 17.72
CA SER A 251 -13.54 1.94 18.27
C SER A 251 -14.11 0.96 19.29
N ASP A 252 -14.01 -0.35 19.02
CA ASP A 252 -14.48 -1.41 19.91
C ASP A 252 -13.60 -1.47 21.19
N ASN A 253 -12.28 -1.43 21.06
CA ASN A 253 -11.37 -1.34 22.21
C ASN A 253 -11.62 -0.07 23.06
N ALA A 254 -11.86 1.08 22.41
CA ALA A 254 -12.19 2.30 23.15
C ALA A 254 -13.49 2.16 23.95
N LYS A 255 -14.50 1.42 23.45
CA LYS A 255 -15.74 1.14 24.17
C LYS A 255 -15.48 0.30 25.43
N GLU A 256 -14.63 -0.70 25.36
CA GLU A 256 -14.21 -1.56 26.48
C GLU A 256 -13.49 -0.74 27.55
N VAL A 257 -12.46 0.05 27.15
CA VAL A 257 -11.71 0.93 28.06
C VAL A 257 -12.64 1.95 28.76
N ILE A 258 -13.66 2.48 28.08
CA ILE A 258 -14.67 3.35 28.71
C ILE A 258 -15.45 2.59 29.80
N GLY A 259 -15.81 1.33 29.54
CA GLY A 259 -16.48 0.47 30.53
C GLY A 259 -15.65 0.32 31.81
N ASP A 260 -14.39 -0.04 31.68
CA ASP A 260 -13.46 -0.23 32.79
C ASP A 260 -13.21 1.06 33.58
N LEU A 261 -13.04 2.16 32.86
CA LEU A 261 -12.84 3.47 33.48
C LEU A 261 -14.10 3.91 34.25
N LYS A 262 -15.31 3.61 33.76
CA LYS A 262 -16.57 3.89 34.48
C LYS A 262 -16.69 3.07 35.77
N LEU A 263 -16.31 1.79 35.74
CA LEU A 263 -16.26 0.95 36.96
C LEU A 263 -15.29 1.54 37.97
N THR A 264 -14.07 1.88 37.55
CA THR A 264 -13.04 2.49 38.38
C THR A 264 -13.51 3.84 38.96
N TYR A 265 -14.13 4.66 38.14
CA TYR A 265 -14.72 5.94 38.57
C TYR A 265 -15.78 5.76 39.67
N ASN A 266 -16.70 4.80 39.48
CA ASN A 266 -17.77 4.54 40.45
C ASN A 266 -17.21 4.02 41.78
N LYS A 267 -16.21 3.12 41.75
CA LYS A 267 -15.53 2.64 42.97
C LYS A 267 -14.82 3.81 43.69
N ALA A 268 -14.07 4.63 42.97
CA ALA A 268 -13.39 5.78 43.54
C ALA A 268 -14.37 6.81 44.13
N ARG A 269 -15.49 7.03 43.44
CA ARG A 269 -16.55 7.91 43.96
C ARG A 269 -17.20 7.38 45.23
N GLN A 270 -17.56 6.07 45.26
CA GLN A 270 -18.12 5.46 46.46
C GLN A 270 -17.16 5.52 47.64
N ALA A 271 -15.87 5.22 47.43
CA ALA A 271 -14.84 5.32 48.46
C ALA A 271 -14.70 6.75 48.99
N ALA A 272 -14.74 7.75 48.13
CA ALA A 272 -14.67 9.16 48.54
C ALA A 272 -15.90 9.58 49.37
N ILE A 273 -17.11 9.19 48.91
CA ILE A 273 -18.35 9.47 49.67
C ILE A 273 -18.28 8.79 51.05
N THR A 274 -17.91 7.49 51.12
CA THR A 274 -17.78 6.77 52.38
C THR A 274 -16.78 7.41 53.33
N LYS A 275 -15.64 7.88 52.80
CA LYS A 275 -14.62 8.60 53.58
C LYS A 275 -15.15 9.93 54.12
N GLU A 276 -15.81 10.74 53.29
CA GLU A 276 -16.44 12.00 53.74
C GLU A 276 -17.52 11.75 54.83
N LEU A 277 -18.35 10.73 54.66
CA LEU A 277 -19.35 10.34 55.68
C LEU A 277 -18.70 9.91 56.99
N SER A 278 -17.62 9.09 56.93
CA SER A 278 -16.89 8.63 58.11
C SER A 278 -16.19 9.81 58.85
N GLU A 279 -15.65 10.79 58.09
CA GLU A 279 -15.07 12.00 58.67
C GLU A 279 -16.12 12.87 59.37
N ILE A 280 -17.34 13.01 58.77
CA ILE A 280 -18.44 13.76 59.37
C ILE A 280 -18.94 13.09 60.66
N VAL A 281 -19.16 11.76 60.63
CA VAL A 281 -19.63 10.99 61.77
C VAL A 281 -18.57 10.99 62.87
N GLY A 282 -17.29 10.79 62.55
CA GLY A 282 -16.19 10.85 63.50
C GLY A 282 -15.99 12.23 64.14
N GLY A 283 -16.16 13.30 63.33
CA GLY A 283 -16.14 14.68 63.86
C GLY A 283 -17.32 15.00 64.79
N ALA A 284 -18.53 14.51 64.48
CA ALA A 284 -19.73 14.65 65.35
C ALA A 284 -19.64 13.88 66.66
N ALA A 285 -18.91 12.73 66.68
CA ALA A 285 -18.68 11.94 67.90
C ALA A 285 -17.56 12.48 68.80
N ALA A 286 -16.74 13.45 68.31
CA ALA A 286 -15.65 14.07 69.03
C ALA A 286 -16.02 15.42 69.69
N VAL A 287 -17.26 15.90 69.48
CA VAL A 287 -17.89 17.04 70.14
C VAL A 287 -18.91 16.56 71.14
#